data_98022ff61e76fa93a0c0dad98f4f3209
#
_entry.id   98022ff61e76fa93a0c0dad98f4f3209
#
_cell.length_a   1.000
_cell.length_b   1.000
_cell.length_c   1.000
_cell.angle_alpha   90.00
_cell.angle_beta   90.00
_cell.angle_gamma   90.00
#
_symmetry.space_group_name_H-M   'P 1'
#
loop_
_entity.id
_entity.type
_entity.pdbx_description
1 polymer ?
#
loop_
_entity_poly.entity_id
_entity_poly.type
_entity_poly.pdbx_seq_one_letter_code
_entity_poly.pdbx_strand_id
1 'polypeptide(L)'
;ASISACSWDQELLKREGEAIAREAIANRVNMILGPGANIKRSPLCGRNFEYFSEDPYLTGKMAAAQIAGIEKTGVGSCLKHFALNNQEYKRFSSNSIVDERAMREIYLTGFEMAVKEGQTKCLMTSYNKVNGVYSSDNQWLLTEVLREDWGFDGLVVTDWGGMSDRREAFKAGCDLMMPGGSDYMETEVIEAVKNGKLSEEDITRSARRVLELLVKTAHENAKEADMQAHYELAKEIAEESAVLLKNEEEIL
;
A
#
# COMPACT_ATOMS: atom_id res chain seq x y z
N ALA A 1 4.31 12.38 2.37
CA ALA A 1 5.30 11.36 1.99
C ALA A 1 6.48 11.98 1.22
N SER A 2 6.25 12.72 0.13
CA SER A 2 7.36 13.33 -0.64
C SER A 2 8.26 14.24 0.19
N ILE A 3 7.66 15.13 0.98
CA ILE A 3 8.41 16.05 1.85
C ILE A 3 9.09 15.25 2.97
N SER A 4 8.34 14.42 3.69
CA SER A 4 8.88 13.65 4.81
C SER A 4 10.09 12.79 4.40
N ALA A 5 10.09 12.24 3.18
CA ALA A 5 11.22 11.47 2.66
C ALA A 5 12.50 12.28 2.44
N CYS A 6 12.40 13.60 2.27
CA CYS A 6 13.56 14.49 2.13
C CYS A 6 14.37 14.65 3.43
N SER A 7 13.80 14.31 4.58
CA SER A 7 14.53 14.29 5.86
C SER A 7 15.54 13.16 5.94
N TRP A 8 15.34 12.06 5.23
CA TRP A 8 16.10 10.81 5.31
C TRP A 8 16.12 10.18 6.71
N ASP A 9 15.22 10.64 7.59
CA ASP A 9 15.15 10.22 8.99
C ASP A 9 14.02 9.18 9.19
N GLN A 10 14.41 7.94 9.41
CA GLN A 10 13.48 6.84 9.64
C GLN A 10 12.73 6.96 10.97
N GLU A 11 13.36 7.51 12.02
CA GLU A 11 12.68 7.67 13.31
C GLU A 11 11.62 8.77 13.23
N LEU A 12 11.88 9.82 12.47
CA LEU A 12 10.91 10.88 12.19
C LEU A 12 9.69 10.34 11.44
N LEU A 13 9.89 9.50 10.42
CA LEU A 13 8.81 8.84 9.69
C LEU A 13 8.01 7.86 10.55
N LYS A 14 8.66 7.18 11.47
CA LYS A 14 7.98 6.29 12.42
C LYS A 14 7.10 7.09 13.40
N ARG A 15 7.58 8.23 13.90
CA ARG A 15 6.78 9.17 14.72
C ARG A 15 5.59 9.73 13.93
N GLU A 16 5.78 10.07 12.65
CA GLU A 16 4.70 10.46 11.74
C GLU A 16 3.64 9.35 11.65
N GLY A 17 4.06 8.12 11.43
CA GLY A 17 3.17 6.95 11.40
C GLY A 17 2.39 6.75 12.72
N GLU A 18 3.05 6.88 13.86
CA GLU A 18 2.39 6.81 15.18
C GLU A 18 1.35 7.93 15.37
N ALA A 19 1.64 9.16 14.93
CA ALA A 19 0.73 10.29 15.02
C ALA A 19 -0.53 10.06 14.16
N ILE A 20 -0.35 9.69 12.88
CA ILE A 20 -1.44 9.35 11.96
C ILE A 20 -2.34 8.25 12.55
N ALA A 21 -1.72 7.21 13.11
CA ALA A 21 -2.46 6.10 13.70
C ALA A 21 -3.25 6.50 14.96
N ARG A 22 -2.74 7.41 15.80
CA ARG A 22 -3.48 7.96 16.95
C ARG A 22 -4.68 8.77 16.51
N GLU A 23 -4.56 9.56 15.45
CA GLU A 23 -5.71 10.26 14.87
C GLU A 23 -6.72 9.28 14.25
N ALA A 24 -6.26 8.19 13.63
CA ALA A 24 -7.13 7.12 13.15
C ALA A 24 -7.94 6.50 14.30
N ILE A 25 -7.29 6.15 15.41
CA ILE A 25 -7.97 5.63 16.62
C ILE A 25 -9.01 6.61 17.15
N ALA A 26 -8.67 7.92 17.24
CA ALA A 26 -9.60 8.95 17.70
C ALA A 26 -10.85 9.04 16.80
N ASN A 27 -10.70 8.77 15.51
CA ASN A 27 -11.76 8.74 14.52
C ASN A 27 -12.39 7.35 14.31
N ARG A 28 -12.06 6.36 15.13
CA ARG A 28 -12.54 4.97 15.03
C ARG A 28 -12.21 4.30 13.68
N VAL A 29 -11.06 4.65 13.14
CA VAL A 29 -10.52 4.05 11.90
C VAL A 29 -9.51 2.98 12.28
N ASN A 30 -9.71 1.76 11.78
CA ASN A 30 -8.87 0.60 12.11
C ASN A 30 -7.74 0.37 11.11
N MET A 31 -7.79 1.01 9.94
CA MET A 31 -6.79 0.85 8.89
C MET A 31 -6.55 2.14 8.14
N ILE A 32 -5.27 2.44 7.91
CA ILE A 32 -4.82 3.54 7.06
C ILE A 32 -4.51 3.01 5.66
N LEU A 33 -5.11 3.61 4.63
CA LEU A 33 -4.84 3.27 3.22
C LEU A 33 -3.55 3.94 2.73
N GLY A 34 -2.44 3.49 3.26
CA GLY A 34 -1.10 3.98 3.03
C GLY A 34 -0.05 3.21 3.83
N PRO A 35 1.23 3.51 3.59
CA PRO A 35 1.78 4.51 2.66
C PRO A 35 1.78 4.07 1.20
N GLY A 36 1.99 5.04 0.29
CA GLY A 36 2.27 4.78 -1.11
C GLY A 36 3.77 4.61 -1.37
N ALA A 37 4.18 3.51 -2.00
CA ALA A 37 5.59 3.18 -2.23
C ALA A 37 5.99 3.04 -3.70
N ASN A 38 5.19 3.56 -4.64
CA ASN A 38 5.56 3.54 -6.04
C ASN A 38 6.73 4.49 -6.33
N ILE A 39 7.57 4.09 -7.27
CA ILE A 39 8.73 4.87 -7.68
C ILE A 39 8.31 6.10 -8.50
N LYS A 40 8.83 7.28 -8.18
CA LYS A 40 8.62 8.54 -8.91
C LYS A 40 9.42 8.55 -10.20
N ARG A 41 9.01 7.74 -11.18
CA ARG A 41 9.72 7.62 -12.45
C ARG A 41 9.59 8.87 -13.32
N SER A 42 8.40 9.45 -13.36
CA SER A 42 8.10 10.66 -14.12
C SER A 42 7.68 11.78 -13.19
N PRO A 43 8.23 13.00 -13.32
CA PRO A 43 7.78 14.14 -12.55
C PRO A 43 6.33 14.54 -12.84
N LEU A 44 5.79 14.10 -13.98
CA LEU A 44 4.41 14.39 -14.40
C LEU A 44 3.37 13.41 -13.82
N CYS A 45 3.77 12.41 -13.06
CA CYS A 45 2.82 11.52 -12.41
C CYS A 45 2.00 12.26 -11.35
N GLY A 46 0.66 12.29 -11.52
CA GLY A 46 -0.24 13.06 -10.67
C GLY A 46 -0.31 12.60 -9.21
N ARG A 47 0.24 11.43 -8.88
CA ARG A 47 0.28 10.88 -7.53
C ARG A 47 1.66 10.92 -6.86
N ASN A 48 2.63 11.60 -7.45
CA ASN A 48 3.97 11.74 -6.85
C ASN A 48 3.95 12.36 -5.46
N PHE A 49 2.96 13.19 -5.13
CA PHE A 49 2.84 13.83 -3.81
C PHE A 49 2.70 12.83 -2.66
N GLU A 50 2.10 11.66 -2.91
CA GLU A 50 1.89 10.61 -1.91
C GLU A 50 2.96 9.50 -1.92
N TYR A 51 3.90 9.52 -2.87
CA TYR A 51 5.02 8.60 -2.95
C TYR A 51 6.30 9.21 -2.36
N PHE A 52 7.21 8.37 -1.87
CA PHE A 52 8.41 8.84 -1.15
C PHE A 52 9.49 9.36 -2.09
N SER A 53 10.03 8.52 -2.98
CA SER A 53 11.22 8.84 -3.77
C SER A 53 11.23 8.18 -5.14
N GLU A 54 12.16 8.59 -6.00
CA GLU A 54 12.58 7.86 -7.19
C GLU A 54 13.58 6.73 -6.85
N ASP A 55 14.26 6.85 -5.72
CA ASP A 55 15.20 5.84 -5.23
C ASP A 55 14.45 4.70 -4.51
N PRO A 56 14.62 3.43 -4.95
CA PRO A 56 13.90 2.29 -4.38
C PRO A 56 14.32 1.99 -2.94
N TYR A 57 15.58 2.20 -2.57
CA TYR A 57 16.06 1.95 -1.22
C TYR A 57 15.50 2.98 -0.24
N LEU A 58 15.59 4.27 -0.57
CA LEU A 58 15.02 5.34 0.25
C LEU A 58 13.50 5.14 0.40
N THR A 59 12.79 4.86 -0.70
CA THR A 59 11.35 4.55 -0.67
C THR A 59 11.06 3.41 0.31
N GLY A 60 11.82 2.31 0.24
CA GLY A 60 11.62 1.16 1.11
C GLY A 60 11.85 1.46 2.58
N LYS A 61 12.95 2.16 2.92
CA LYS A 61 13.26 2.53 4.31
C LYS A 61 12.24 3.49 4.92
N MET A 62 11.82 4.50 4.17
CA MET A 62 10.82 5.46 4.64
C MET A 62 9.44 4.81 4.78
N ALA A 63 9.02 3.99 3.81
CA ALA A 63 7.77 3.24 3.89
C ALA A 63 7.78 2.27 5.10
N ALA A 64 8.84 1.48 5.27
CA ALA A 64 8.96 0.55 6.38
C ALA A 64 8.88 1.25 7.74
N ALA A 65 9.56 2.38 7.90
CA ALA A 65 9.54 3.17 9.13
C ALA A 65 8.14 3.72 9.44
N GLN A 66 7.47 4.30 8.46
CA GLN A 66 6.11 4.82 8.65
C GLN A 66 5.12 3.69 8.97
N ILE A 67 5.20 2.55 8.27
CA ILE A 67 4.42 1.35 8.56
C ILE A 67 4.65 0.88 10.00
N ALA A 68 5.91 0.73 10.42
CA ALA A 68 6.23 0.30 11.78
C ALA A 68 5.63 1.23 12.85
N GLY A 69 5.57 2.54 12.59
CA GLY A 69 4.90 3.51 13.45
C GLY A 69 3.39 3.29 13.52
N ILE A 70 2.73 3.09 12.39
CA ILE A 70 1.30 2.83 12.31
C ILE A 70 0.95 1.52 13.04
N GLU A 71 1.62 0.43 12.67
CA GLU A 71 1.34 -0.92 13.16
C GLU A 71 1.59 -1.08 14.67
N LYS A 72 2.55 -0.35 15.23
CA LYS A 72 2.85 -0.32 16.68
C LYS A 72 1.65 0.09 17.53
N THR A 73 0.74 0.88 16.99
CA THR A 73 -0.46 1.35 17.71
C THR A 73 -1.61 0.36 17.68
N GLY A 74 -1.52 -0.69 16.85
CA GLY A 74 -2.60 -1.64 16.58
C GLY A 74 -3.48 -1.24 15.39
N VAL A 75 -3.34 -0.05 14.82
CA VAL A 75 -3.94 0.31 13.52
C VAL A 75 -3.22 -0.44 12.42
N GLY A 76 -3.96 -0.93 11.42
CA GLY A 76 -3.37 -1.56 10.24
C GLY A 76 -2.91 -0.53 9.22
N SER A 77 -1.78 -0.80 8.56
CA SER A 77 -1.36 -0.10 7.36
C SER A 77 -1.76 -0.88 6.11
N CYS A 78 -2.01 -0.19 5.01
CA CYS A 78 -2.28 -0.79 3.70
C CYS A 78 -1.31 -0.21 2.68
N LEU A 79 -0.20 -0.90 2.48
CA LEU A 79 0.86 -0.50 1.53
C LEU A 79 0.33 -0.48 0.09
N LYS A 80 0.59 0.60 -0.68
CA LYS A 80 -0.02 0.81 -2.01
C LYS A 80 0.94 1.47 -2.98
N HIS A 81 0.70 1.39 -4.28
CA HIS A 81 -0.20 0.54 -5.06
C HIS A 81 0.62 -0.54 -5.75
N PHE A 82 0.40 -1.75 -5.43
CA PHE A 82 1.19 -2.91 -5.85
C PHE A 82 0.67 -3.47 -7.19
N ALA A 83 1.40 -3.26 -8.33
CA ALA A 83 2.65 -2.57 -8.44
C ALA A 83 2.72 -1.74 -9.72
N LEU A 84 3.83 -1.01 -9.90
CA LEU A 84 4.14 -0.26 -11.12
C LEU A 84 3.11 0.83 -11.50
N ASN A 85 2.46 1.46 -10.54
CA ASN A 85 1.61 2.63 -10.76
C ASN A 85 2.46 3.92 -10.82
N ASN A 86 3.20 4.10 -11.92
CA ASN A 86 4.16 5.17 -12.09
C ASN A 86 3.66 6.32 -12.97
N GLN A 87 2.39 6.28 -13.39
CA GLN A 87 1.70 7.29 -14.16
C GLN A 87 0.17 7.13 -14.01
N GLU A 88 -0.61 8.20 -14.29
CA GLU A 88 -2.06 8.21 -14.06
C GLU A 88 -2.88 8.27 -15.36
N TYR A 89 -2.24 8.51 -16.52
CA TYR A 89 -2.96 8.57 -17.80
C TYR A 89 -3.53 7.18 -18.16
N LYS A 90 -4.86 7.12 -18.31
CA LYS A 90 -5.59 5.87 -18.58
C LYS A 90 -5.25 4.72 -17.61
N ARG A 91 -5.07 5.04 -16.33
CA ARG A 91 -4.59 4.10 -15.29
C ARG A 91 -5.37 2.79 -15.20
N PHE A 92 -6.67 2.78 -15.52
CA PHE A 92 -7.51 1.58 -15.55
C PHE A 92 -7.25 0.63 -16.74
N SER A 93 -6.53 1.08 -17.76
CA SER A 93 -6.27 0.30 -18.97
C SER A 93 -4.81 0.27 -19.40
N SER A 94 -3.95 1.05 -18.73
CA SER A 94 -2.52 1.09 -19.01
C SER A 94 -1.85 -0.24 -18.70
N ASN A 95 -0.75 -0.52 -19.40
CA ASN A 95 0.02 -1.73 -19.23
C ASN A 95 1.50 -1.37 -19.05
N SER A 96 2.03 -1.62 -17.87
CA SER A 96 3.44 -1.41 -17.56
C SER A 96 4.24 -2.62 -18.06
N ILE A 97 5.02 -2.41 -19.11
CA ILE A 97 5.90 -3.43 -19.69
C ILE A 97 7.29 -3.26 -19.10
N VAL A 98 7.79 -4.30 -18.46
CA VAL A 98 9.07 -4.29 -17.75
C VAL A 98 9.65 -5.70 -17.68
N ASP A 99 10.98 -5.85 -17.82
CA ASP A 99 11.64 -7.11 -17.56
C ASP A 99 11.71 -7.42 -16.05
N GLU A 100 11.86 -8.69 -15.70
CA GLU A 100 11.84 -9.13 -14.31
C GLU A 100 12.95 -8.51 -13.47
N ARG A 101 14.14 -8.34 -14.03
CA ARG A 101 15.27 -7.73 -13.31
C ARG A 101 14.97 -6.29 -12.91
N ALA A 102 14.56 -5.46 -13.87
CA ALA A 102 14.21 -4.07 -13.59
C ALA A 102 13.00 -3.98 -12.63
N MET A 103 12.04 -4.90 -12.75
CA MET A 103 10.88 -4.97 -11.87
C MET A 103 11.31 -5.25 -10.43
N ARG A 104 12.13 -6.27 -10.19
CA ARG A 104 12.59 -6.65 -8.84
C ARG A 104 13.55 -5.63 -8.24
N GLU A 105 14.53 -5.13 -9.02
CA GLU A 105 15.59 -4.24 -8.51
C GLU A 105 15.12 -2.79 -8.28
N ILE A 106 14.08 -2.33 -9.01
CA ILE A 106 13.62 -0.93 -8.92
C ILE A 106 12.20 -0.85 -8.36
N TYR A 107 11.23 -1.47 -9.04
CA TYR A 107 9.81 -1.20 -8.76
C TYR A 107 9.26 -2.00 -7.58
N LEU A 108 9.81 -3.16 -7.28
CA LEU A 108 9.37 -4.02 -6.19
C LEU A 108 10.22 -3.89 -4.92
N THR A 109 11.48 -3.42 -5.02
CA THR A 109 12.39 -3.29 -3.87
C THR A 109 11.78 -2.51 -2.70
N GLY A 110 11.15 -1.36 -2.97
CA GLY A 110 10.51 -0.55 -1.93
C GLY A 110 9.37 -1.29 -1.23
N PHE A 111 8.58 -2.06 -1.99
CA PHE A 111 7.51 -2.90 -1.44
C PHE A 111 8.05 -4.06 -0.63
N GLU A 112 9.08 -4.75 -1.12
CA GLU A 112 9.72 -5.86 -0.41
C GLU A 112 10.24 -5.44 0.96
N MET A 113 10.96 -4.33 1.03
CA MET A 113 11.46 -3.76 2.27
C MET A 113 10.31 -3.36 3.21
N ALA A 114 9.29 -2.71 2.70
CA ALA A 114 8.12 -2.31 3.47
C ALA A 114 7.35 -3.52 4.05
N VAL A 115 7.25 -4.61 3.29
CA VAL A 115 6.65 -5.87 3.76
C VAL A 115 7.52 -6.53 4.82
N LYS A 116 8.81 -6.73 4.55
CA LYS A 116 9.71 -7.49 5.43
C LYS A 116 10.14 -6.73 6.68
N GLU A 117 10.41 -5.44 6.56
CA GLU A 117 10.90 -4.62 7.68
C GLU A 117 9.75 -3.86 8.38
N GLY A 118 8.78 -3.34 7.62
CA GLY A 118 7.63 -2.60 8.16
C GLY A 118 6.52 -3.49 8.70
N GLN A 119 6.39 -4.71 8.17
CA GLN A 119 5.40 -5.71 8.57
C GLN A 119 3.94 -5.24 8.40
N THR A 120 3.65 -4.60 7.24
CA THR A 120 2.30 -4.17 6.90
C THR A 120 1.29 -5.32 6.96
N LYS A 121 0.08 -5.06 7.47
CA LYS A 121 -0.99 -6.08 7.55
C LYS A 121 -1.85 -6.16 6.29
N CYS A 122 -1.78 -5.14 5.44
CA CYS A 122 -2.56 -5.10 4.21
C CYS A 122 -1.72 -4.54 3.06
N LEU A 123 -2.08 -4.95 1.84
CA LEU A 123 -1.47 -4.44 0.62
C LEU A 123 -2.58 -4.20 -0.42
N MET A 124 -2.49 -3.07 -1.13
CA MET A 124 -3.46 -2.67 -2.14
C MET A 124 -2.87 -2.83 -3.54
N THR A 125 -3.57 -3.57 -4.41
CA THR A 125 -3.19 -3.72 -5.81
C THR A 125 -3.35 -2.41 -6.58
N SER A 126 -2.53 -2.21 -7.62
CA SER A 126 -2.67 -1.08 -8.53
C SER A 126 -3.73 -1.34 -9.60
N TYR A 127 -4.18 -0.26 -10.28
CA TYR A 127 -5.16 -0.36 -11.37
C TYR A 127 -4.60 -0.95 -12.66
N ASN A 128 -3.33 -0.67 -12.95
CA ASN A 128 -2.69 -0.98 -14.22
C ASN A 128 -2.45 -2.47 -14.41
N LYS A 129 -2.25 -2.85 -15.65
CA LYS A 129 -1.65 -4.14 -15.99
C LYS A 129 -0.14 -4.10 -15.78
N VAL A 130 0.41 -5.26 -15.44
CA VAL A 130 1.84 -5.55 -15.43
C VAL A 130 2.09 -6.68 -16.41
N ASN A 131 2.85 -6.39 -17.46
CA ASN A 131 3.15 -7.35 -18.55
C ASN A 131 1.90 -8.04 -19.12
N GLY A 132 0.81 -7.29 -19.28
CA GLY A 132 -0.43 -7.76 -19.89
C GLY A 132 -1.51 -8.24 -18.92
N VAL A 133 -1.20 -8.49 -17.64
CA VAL A 133 -2.13 -8.99 -16.63
C VAL A 133 -2.46 -7.88 -15.62
N TYR A 134 -3.73 -7.68 -15.28
CA TYR A 134 -4.09 -6.72 -14.22
C TYR A 134 -3.45 -7.10 -12.90
N SER A 135 -3.01 -6.11 -12.13
CA SER A 135 -2.32 -6.36 -10.85
C SER A 135 -3.16 -7.19 -9.88
N SER A 136 -4.50 -7.01 -9.87
CA SER A 136 -5.42 -7.81 -9.04
C SER A 136 -5.49 -9.28 -9.44
N ASP A 137 -5.23 -9.60 -10.71
CA ASP A 137 -5.39 -10.92 -11.29
C ASP A 137 -4.03 -11.62 -11.52
N ASN A 138 -2.95 -10.98 -11.11
CA ASN A 138 -1.59 -11.41 -11.41
C ASN A 138 -1.06 -12.39 -10.35
N GLN A 139 -1.20 -13.69 -10.62
CA GLN A 139 -0.77 -14.76 -9.72
C GLN A 139 0.74 -14.71 -9.44
N TRP A 140 1.57 -14.44 -10.44
CA TRP A 140 3.01 -14.29 -10.23
C TRP A 140 3.31 -13.18 -9.22
N LEU A 141 2.66 -12.03 -9.36
CA LEU A 141 2.89 -10.87 -8.49
C LEU A 141 2.36 -11.11 -7.07
N LEU A 142 1.11 -11.63 -6.93
CA LEU A 142 0.42 -11.72 -5.64
C LEU A 142 0.72 -13.01 -4.87
N THR A 143 1.01 -14.11 -5.56
CA THR A 143 1.31 -15.38 -4.92
C THR A 143 2.79 -15.67 -4.90
N GLU A 144 3.45 -15.79 -6.07
CA GLU A 144 4.86 -16.19 -6.12
C GLU A 144 5.76 -15.14 -5.47
N VAL A 145 5.69 -13.87 -5.91
CA VAL A 145 6.55 -12.80 -5.38
C VAL A 145 6.13 -12.39 -3.96
N LEU A 146 4.87 -11.96 -3.80
CA LEU A 146 4.45 -11.35 -2.54
C LEU A 146 4.39 -12.36 -1.39
N ARG A 147 3.79 -13.53 -1.63
CA ARG A 147 3.55 -14.50 -0.55
C ARG A 147 4.67 -15.54 -0.40
N GLU A 148 5.14 -16.11 -1.51
CA GLU A 148 6.15 -17.18 -1.45
C GLU A 148 7.54 -16.60 -1.25
N ASP A 149 7.98 -15.61 -2.07
CA ASP A 149 9.32 -15.04 -1.96
C ASP A 149 9.47 -14.11 -0.73
N TRP A 150 8.45 -13.30 -0.43
CA TRP A 150 8.53 -12.31 0.66
C TRP A 150 7.90 -12.74 1.98
N GLY A 151 7.07 -13.80 1.96
CA GLY A 151 6.42 -14.33 3.16
C GLY A 151 5.25 -13.49 3.67
N PHE A 152 4.59 -12.71 2.80
CA PHE A 152 3.45 -11.89 3.20
C PHE A 152 2.22 -12.73 3.53
N ASP A 153 1.73 -12.65 4.75
CA ASP A 153 0.56 -13.40 5.26
C ASP A 153 -0.72 -12.53 5.38
N GLY A 154 -0.61 -11.23 5.13
CA GLY A 154 -1.69 -10.27 5.29
C GLY A 154 -2.76 -10.29 4.19
N LEU A 155 -3.68 -9.33 4.29
CA LEU A 155 -4.77 -9.12 3.33
C LEU A 155 -4.27 -8.42 2.07
N VAL A 156 -4.72 -8.87 0.90
CA VAL A 156 -4.59 -8.12 -0.36
C VAL A 156 -5.95 -7.57 -0.76
N VAL A 157 -6.03 -6.24 -0.91
CA VAL A 157 -7.24 -5.52 -1.32
C VAL A 157 -7.02 -4.85 -2.67
N THR A 158 -8.09 -4.61 -3.43
CA THR A 158 -7.99 -3.81 -4.66
C THR A 158 -7.97 -2.32 -4.35
N ASP A 159 -7.36 -1.51 -5.23
CA ASP A 159 -7.72 -0.10 -5.31
C ASP A 159 -9.18 0.05 -5.75
N TRP A 160 -9.76 1.23 -5.57
CA TRP A 160 -11.20 1.48 -5.67
C TRP A 160 -11.76 1.20 -7.08
N GLY A 161 -12.47 0.08 -7.23
CA GLY A 161 -12.96 -0.41 -8.52
C GLY A 161 -11.89 -1.08 -9.39
N GLY A 162 -10.75 -1.46 -8.81
CA GLY A 162 -9.58 -2.00 -9.52
C GLY A 162 -9.60 -3.50 -9.82
N MET A 163 -10.69 -4.22 -9.51
CA MET A 163 -10.79 -5.64 -9.82
C MET A 163 -11.29 -5.85 -11.25
N SER A 164 -10.56 -6.62 -12.05
CA SER A 164 -10.91 -6.93 -13.44
C SER A 164 -11.80 -8.18 -13.56
N ASP A 165 -11.33 -9.32 -13.05
CA ASP A 165 -12.08 -10.58 -12.98
C ASP A 165 -11.98 -11.15 -11.56
N ARG A 166 -13.11 -11.24 -10.85
CA ARG A 166 -13.15 -11.73 -9.48
C ARG A 166 -12.64 -13.14 -9.31
N ARG A 167 -12.89 -14.01 -10.28
CA ARG A 167 -12.47 -15.42 -10.23
C ARG A 167 -10.97 -15.52 -10.33
N GLU A 168 -10.37 -14.82 -11.29
CA GLU A 168 -8.93 -14.81 -11.47
C GLU A 168 -8.23 -14.06 -10.32
N ALA A 169 -8.83 -12.99 -9.81
CA ALA A 169 -8.32 -12.28 -8.64
C ALA A 169 -8.25 -13.15 -7.39
N PHE A 170 -9.31 -13.93 -7.06
CA PHE A 170 -9.27 -14.85 -5.93
C PHE A 170 -8.20 -15.94 -6.10
N LYS A 171 -8.08 -16.52 -7.31
CA LYS A 171 -7.03 -17.51 -7.60
C LYS A 171 -5.63 -16.90 -7.44
N ALA A 172 -5.46 -15.67 -7.93
CA ALA A 172 -4.19 -14.95 -7.84
C ALA A 172 -3.82 -14.57 -6.40
N GLY A 173 -4.76 -14.59 -5.45
CA GLY A 173 -4.53 -14.23 -4.05
C GLY A 173 -4.89 -12.81 -3.66
N CYS A 174 -5.71 -12.11 -4.49
CA CYS A 174 -6.39 -10.88 -4.11
C CYS A 174 -7.65 -11.24 -3.31
N ASP A 175 -7.74 -10.75 -2.07
CA ASP A 175 -8.69 -11.27 -1.09
C ASP A 175 -9.98 -10.45 -1.00
N LEU A 176 -9.91 -9.13 -1.24
CA LEU A 176 -11.04 -8.23 -1.03
C LEU A 176 -11.16 -7.20 -2.15
N MET A 177 -12.35 -7.09 -2.73
CA MET A 177 -12.69 -6.05 -3.69
C MET A 177 -13.22 -4.80 -2.97
N MET A 178 -12.68 -3.64 -3.32
CA MET A 178 -13.16 -2.34 -2.84
C MET A 178 -13.59 -1.45 -4.03
N PRO A 179 -14.75 -0.77 -3.97
CA PRO A 179 -15.84 -1.02 -3.03
C PRO A 179 -16.47 -2.40 -3.26
N GLY A 180 -17.32 -2.85 -2.33
CA GLY A 180 -18.07 -4.10 -2.49
C GLY A 180 -18.84 -4.17 -3.80
N GLY A 181 -19.07 -5.39 -4.30
CA GLY A 181 -19.77 -5.62 -5.56
C GLY A 181 -21.29 -5.46 -5.47
N SER A 182 -21.92 -5.67 -6.61
CA SER A 182 -23.38 -5.82 -6.72
C SER A 182 -23.78 -7.30 -6.57
N ASP A 183 -25.05 -7.57 -6.30
CA ASP A 183 -25.65 -8.91 -6.26
C ASP A 183 -25.30 -9.76 -7.51
N TYR A 184 -25.20 -9.10 -8.66
CA TYR A 184 -24.79 -9.76 -9.92
C TYR A 184 -23.35 -10.31 -9.79
N MET A 185 -22.43 -9.51 -9.28
CA MET A 185 -21.02 -9.90 -9.14
C MET A 185 -20.83 -10.99 -8.06
N GLU A 186 -21.68 -10.99 -7.03
CA GLU A 186 -21.71 -12.08 -6.04
C GLU A 186 -22.22 -13.37 -6.65
N THR A 187 -23.26 -13.28 -7.46
CA THR A 187 -23.80 -14.42 -8.20
C THR A 187 -22.76 -15.05 -9.12
N GLU A 188 -21.94 -14.26 -9.82
CA GLU A 188 -20.86 -14.80 -10.67
C GLU A 188 -19.85 -15.64 -9.89
N VAL A 189 -19.47 -15.19 -8.68
CA VAL A 189 -18.55 -15.95 -7.81
C VAL A 189 -19.18 -17.26 -7.35
N ILE A 190 -20.43 -17.21 -6.88
CA ILE A 190 -21.19 -18.39 -6.45
C ILE A 190 -21.33 -19.41 -7.60
N GLU A 191 -21.68 -18.96 -8.79
CA GLU A 191 -21.79 -19.81 -9.98
C GLU A 191 -20.42 -20.39 -10.38
N ALA A 192 -19.34 -19.62 -10.25
CA ALA A 192 -18.00 -20.11 -10.55
C ALA A 192 -17.60 -21.26 -9.60
N VAL A 193 -17.94 -21.16 -8.31
CA VAL A 193 -17.71 -22.24 -7.34
C VAL A 193 -18.56 -23.46 -7.69
N LYS A 194 -19.87 -23.30 -7.91
CA LYS A 194 -20.77 -24.40 -8.29
C LYS A 194 -20.33 -25.15 -9.55
N ASN A 195 -19.75 -24.43 -10.50
CA ASN A 195 -19.29 -24.98 -11.77
C ASN A 195 -17.82 -25.45 -11.74
N GLY A 196 -17.16 -25.43 -10.60
CA GLY A 196 -15.76 -25.85 -10.43
C GLY A 196 -14.73 -24.95 -11.11
N LYS A 197 -15.11 -23.71 -11.48
CA LYS A 197 -14.19 -22.71 -12.06
C LYS A 197 -13.39 -21.93 -11.00
N LEU A 198 -13.87 -21.93 -9.77
CA LEU A 198 -13.23 -21.36 -8.60
C LEU A 198 -13.38 -22.37 -7.45
N SER A 199 -12.35 -22.57 -6.62
CA SER A 199 -12.43 -23.48 -5.49
C SER A 199 -13.06 -22.80 -4.27
N GLU A 200 -13.78 -23.56 -3.43
CA GLU A 200 -14.25 -23.07 -2.12
C GLU A 200 -13.06 -22.71 -1.20
N GLU A 201 -11.91 -23.34 -1.40
CA GLU A 201 -10.70 -23.06 -0.64
C GLU A 201 -10.18 -21.65 -0.91
N ASP A 202 -10.23 -21.17 -2.17
CA ASP A 202 -9.83 -19.81 -2.52
C ASP A 202 -10.68 -18.77 -1.79
N ILE A 203 -12.01 -18.99 -1.74
CA ILE A 203 -12.92 -18.09 -1.02
C ILE A 203 -12.68 -18.17 0.49
N THR A 204 -12.55 -19.38 1.03
CA THR A 204 -12.30 -19.60 2.46
C THR A 204 -10.99 -18.97 2.92
N ARG A 205 -9.95 -19.08 2.11
CA ARG A 205 -8.65 -18.44 2.36
C ARG A 205 -8.78 -16.92 2.43
N SER A 206 -9.46 -16.30 1.48
CA SER A 206 -9.69 -14.87 1.44
C SER A 206 -10.55 -14.38 2.61
N ALA A 207 -11.64 -15.07 2.91
CA ALA A 207 -12.50 -14.76 4.06
C ALA A 207 -11.74 -14.86 5.39
N ARG A 208 -10.88 -15.87 5.55
CA ARG A 208 -10.02 -16.02 6.74
C ARG A 208 -9.10 -14.81 6.91
N ARG A 209 -8.43 -14.35 5.85
CA ARG A 209 -7.54 -13.18 5.91
C ARG A 209 -8.26 -11.89 6.29
N VAL A 210 -9.50 -11.71 5.80
CA VAL A 210 -10.36 -10.59 6.21
C VAL A 210 -10.64 -10.65 7.72
N LEU A 211 -11.05 -11.82 8.23
CA LEU A 211 -11.33 -12.01 9.65
C LEU A 211 -10.09 -11.82 10.53
N GLU A 212 -8.94 -12.35 10.11
CA GLU A 212 -7.67 -12.17 10.80
C GLU A 212 -7.27 -10.69 10.87
N LEU A 213 -7.45 -9.94 9.78
CA LEU A 213 -7.20 -8.51 9.77
C LEU A 213 -8.10 -7.76 10.75
N LEU A 214 -9.40 -8.06 10.75
CA LEU A 214 -10.37 -7.45 11.68
C LEU A 214 -9.97 -7.69 13.14
N VAL A 215 -9.52 -8.91 13.47
CA VAL A 215 -9.05 -9.24 14.84
C VAL A 215 -7.74 -8.51 15.16
N LYS A 216 -6.78 -8.49 14.22
CA LYS A 216 -5.47 -7.83 14.41
C LYS A 216 -5.56 -6.31 14.56
N THR A 217 -6.63 -5.67 14.04
CA THR A 217 -6.79 -4.22 14.01
C THR A 217 -7.96 -3.71 14.85
N ALA A 218 -8.55 -4.57 15.69
CA ALA A 218 -9.65 -4.18 16.57
C ALA A 218 -9.18 -3.24 17.70
N HIS A 219 -9.85 -2.11 17.87
CA HIS A 219 -9.62 -1.18 18.96
C HIS A 219 -10.86 -1.11 19.86
N GLU A 220 -10.69 -1.32 21.16
CA GLU A 220 -11.80 -1.27 22.12
C GLU A 220 -12.25 0.14 22.48
N ASN A 221 -11.33 1.12 22.46
CA ASN A 221 -11.62 2.49 22.91
C ASN A 221 -10.96 3.54 22.02
N ALA A 222 -11.74 4.45 21.48
CA ALA A 222 -11.23 5.68 20.90
C ALA A 222 -10.63 6.57 22.01
N LYS A 223 -9.38 7.02 21.80
CA LYS A 223 -8.71 8.02 22.65
C LYS A 223 -8.54 9.29 21.85
N GLU A 224 -8.67 10.44 22.51
CA GLU A 224 -8.38 11.72 21.87
C GLU A 224 -6.91 11.76 21.44
N ALA A 225 -6.66 12.33 20.27
CA ALA A 225 -5.32 12.59 19.76
C ALA A 225 -4.86 13.97 20.25
N ASP A 226 -3.60 14.08 20.63
CA ASP A 226 -2.98 15.37 20.97
C ASP A 226 -2.62 16.12 19.66
N MET A 227 -3.59 16.85 19.13
CA MET A 227 -3.44 17.59 17.88
C MET A 227 -2.35 18.65 17.96
N GLN A 228 -2.11 19.26 19.14
CA GLN A 228 -1.03 20.25 19.28
C GLN A 228 0.34 19.60 19.12
N ALA A 229 0.56 18.44 19.76
CA ALA A 229 1.79 17.67 19.56
C ALA A 229 1.98 17.22 18.10
N HIS A 230 0.89 16.90 17.41
CA HIS A 230 0.95 16.53 15.99
C HIS A 230 1.29 17.72 15.09
N TYR A 231 0.82 18.93 15.39
CA TYR A 231 1.24 20.14 14.68
C TYR A 231 2.72 20.45 14.87
N GLU A 232 3.25 20.30 16.08
CA GLU A 232 4.68 20.49 16.35
C GLU A 232 5.51 19.44 15.61
N LEU A 233 5.06 18.18 15.59
CA LEU A 233 5.71 17.14 14.80
C LEU A 233 5.68 17.45 13.29
N ALA A 234 4.56 17.91 12.75
CA ALA A 234 4.45 18.29 11.35
C ALA A 234 5.39 19.45 10.99
N LYS A 235 5.56 20.39 11.91
CA LYS A 235 6.52 21.48 11.77
C LYS A 235 7.96 20.94 11.77
N GLU A 236 8.33 20.11 12.75
CA GLU A 236 9.64 19.45 12.82
C GLU A 236 9.96 18.70 11.51
N ILE A 237 8.99 17.91 11.00
CA ILE A 237 9.15 17.20 9.72
C ILE A 237 9.43 18.18 8.58
N ALA A 238 8.71 19.28 8.51
CA ALA A 238 8.90 20.28 7.45
C ALA A 238 10.26 20.96 7.53
N GLU A 239 10.72 21.29 8.73
CA GLU A 239 12.03 21.92 8.98
C GLU A 239 13.18 20.96 8.61
N GLU A 240 13.14 19.71 9.07
CA GLU A 240 14.16 18.70 8.78
C GLU A 240 14.15 18.21 7.32
N SER A 241 13.06 18.46 6.59
CA SER A 241 12.93 18.08 5.18
C SER A 241 13.31 19.19 4.21
N ALA A 242 13.57 20.39 4.70
CA ALA A 242 13.92 21.54 3.85
C ALA A 242 15.39 21.46 3.43
N VAL A 243 15.64 21.46 2.11
CA VAL A 243 17.00 21.42 1.54
C VAL A 243 17.28 22.71 0.78
N LEU A 244 18.25 23.48 1.23
CA LEU A 244 18.70 24.69 0.57
C LEU A 244 19.53 24.34 -0.67
N LEU A 245 18.94 24.41 -1.85
CA LEU A 245 19.62 24.07 -3.10
C LEU A 245 20.47 25.23 -3.67
N LYS A 246 20.06 26.48 -3.40
CA LYS A 246 20.71 27.69 -3.93
C LYS A 246 20.41 28.91 -3.06
N ASN A 247 21.44 29.68 -2.72
CA ASN A 247 21.33 30.97 -2.00
C ASN A 247 22.42 31.90 -2.47
N GLU A 248 22.36 32.35 -3.75
CA GLU A 248 23.42 33.12 -4.39
C GLU A 248 23.53 34.56 -3.88
N GLU A 249 22.48 35.13 -3.33
CA GLU A 249 22.42 36.52 -2.85
C GLU A 249 22.18 36.60 -1.33
N GLU A 250 22.42 35.50 -0.61
CA GLU A 250 22.22 35.42 0.84
C GLU A 250 20.85 35.97 1.30
N ILE A 251 19.79 35.58 0.58
CA ILE A 251 18.42 36.04 0.85
C ILE A 251 17.83 35.36 2.13
N LEU A 252 18.35 34.20 2.49
CA LEU A 252 17.97 33.44 3.67
C LEU A 252 19.03 33.55 4.76
#